data_61dc28ac5f2d0306f3a95db476cea39e
#
_entry.id   61dc28ac5f2d0306f3a95db476cea39e
#
_cell.length_a   1.000
_cell.length_b   1.000
_cell.length_c   1.000
_cell.angle_alpha   90.00
_cell.angle_beta   90.00
_cell.angle_gamma   90.00
#
_symmetry.space_group_name_H-M   'P 1'
#
loop_
_entity.id
_entity.type
_entity.pdbx_description
1 polymer ?
#
loop_
_entity_poly.entity_id
_entity_poly.type
_entity_poly.pdbx_seq_one_letter_code
_entity_poly.pdbx_strand_id
1 'polypeptide(L)'
;EGFARALASFINAKGKTGLKQYNVEKPKKQLILKNLPPQWPFAIAFIAKGLNLDAEKVRDLIQLQEKIGVTMLRNRKKGGIGLYPLEKIHFPITFEGKNPKDIKFQPLDHNKILTAKQILEDHKKGKEYGHLMQDWKKYTIFTDAKKEIMSMPPIINSDIVGKIDTTTKNLFIECTGNDLKTITKAINIFASSLADM
;
A
#
# COMPACT_ATOMS: atom_id res chain seq x y z
N GLU A 1 -0.79 9.21 16.45
CA GLU A 1 -2.12 9.66 16.00
C GLU A 1 -3.25 9.06 16.83
N GLY A 2 -3.32 7.74 17.02
CA GLY A 2 -4.35 7.09 17.86
C GLY A 2 -4.37 7.63 19.30
N PHE A 3 -3.20 7.81 19.90
CA PHE A 3 -3.08 8.41 21.22
C PHE A 3 -3.58 9.87 21.24
N ALA A 4 -3.19 10.67 20.25
CA ALA A 4 -3.63 12.06 20.17
C ALA A 4 -5.15 12.17 20.02
N ARG A 5 -5.78 11.30 19.22
CA ARG A 5 -7.25 11.23 19.10
C ARG A 5 -7.93 10.83 20.42
N ALA A 6 -7.39 9.80 21.07
CA ALA A 6 -7.92 9.35 22.35
C ALA A 6 -7.79 10.44 23.43
N LEU A 7 -6.64 11.10 23.49
CA LEU A 7 -6.41 12.21 24.41
C LEU A 7 -7.34 13.40 24.13
N ALA A 8 -7.48 13.77 22.86
CA ALA A 8 -8.39 14.86 22.46
C ALA A 8 -9.85 14.57 22.84
N SER A 9 -10.30 13.32 22.71
CA SER A 9 -11.62 12.87 23.20
C SER A 9 -11.71 12.91 24.73
N PHE A 10 -10.68 12.43 25.41
CA PHE A 10 -10.64 12.36 26.88
C PHE A 10 -10.72 13.75 27.53
N ILE A 11 -9.95 14.70 27.03
CA ILE A 11 -9.98 16.09 27.54
C ILE A 11 -11.07 16.95 26.89
N ASN A 12 -11.96 16.33 26.11
CA ASN A 12 -13.06 17.02 25.37
C ASN A 12 -12.56 18.23 24.54
N ALA A 13 -11.34 18.14 24.02
CA ALA A 13 -10.81 19.15 23.11
C ALA A 13 -11.75 19.31 21.92
N LYS A 14 -12.17 20.53 21.62
CA LYS A 14 -13.09 20.85 20.51
C LYS A 14 -14.51 20.26 20.63
N GLY A 15 -14.97 19.89 21.84
CA GLY A 15 -16.33 19.37 22.06
C GLY A 15 -16.66 18.04 21.36
N LYS A 16 -15.67 17.30 20.90
CA LYS A 16 -15.85 16.03 20.19
C LYS A 16 -15.55 14.86 21.12
N THR A 17 -16.61 14.26 21.64
CA THR A 17 -16.55 13.03 22.42
C THR A 17 -17.17 11.87 21.60
N GLY A 18 -16.58 10.69 21.70
CA GLY A 18 -17.13 9.45 21.14
C GLY A 18 -16.34 8.89 19.95
N LEU A 19 -16.80 7.73 19.50
CA LEU A 19 -16.23 7.03 18.35
C LEU A 19 -16.58 7.74 17.05
N LYS A 20 -15.56 8.00 16.25
CA LYS A 20 -15.75 8.56 14.91
C LYS A 20 -16.29 7.46 13.98
N GLN A 21 -17.43 7.71 13.36
CA GLN A 21 -17.99 6.82 12.33
C GLN A 21 -17.66 7.36 10.96
N TYR A 22 -17.29 6.45 10.06
CA TYR A 22 -16.97 6.76 8.67
C TYR A 22 -18.03 6.16 7.76
N ASN A 23 -18.55 6.95 6.81
CA ASN A 23 -19.42 6.45 5.77
C ASN A 23 -18.59 5.70 4.72
N VAL A 24 -18.80 4.39 4.61
CA VAL A 24 -18.14 3.55 3.62
C VAL A 24 -19.13 3.17 2.54
N GLU A 25 -18.89 3.66 1.33
CA GLU A 25 -19.68 3.27 0.15
C GLU A 25 -19.28 1.84 -0.31
N LYS A 26 -20.26 1.07 -0.79
CA LYS A 26 -19.97 -0.21 -1.44
C LYS A 26 -19.15 0.03 -2.70
N PRO A 27 -17.99 -0.62 -2.87
CA PRO A 27 -17.15 -0.42 -4.03
C PRO A 27 -17.80 -1.00 -5.28
N LYS A 28 -17.74 -0.26 -6.38
CA LYS A 28 -18.08 -0.73 -7.73
C LYS A 28 -16.86 -1.27 -8.49
N LYS A 29 -15.69 -1.22 -7.87
CA LYS A 29 -14.41 -1.64 -8.43
C LYS A 29 -14.01 -3.00 -7.88
N GLN A 30 -13.25 -3.76 -8.65
CA GLN A 30 -12.85 -5.13 -8.30
C GLN A 30 -11.34 -5.25 -8.11
N LEU A 31 -10.96 -5.96 -7.04
CA LEU A 31 -9.62 -6.48 -6.81
C LEU A 31 -9.69 -8.01 -6.98
N ILE A 32 -8.96 -8.54 -7.95
CA ILE A 32 -8.92 -9.96 -8.30
C ILE A 32 -7.64 -10.56 -7.71
N LEU A 33 -7.79 -11.66 -6.95
CA LEU A 33 -6.66 -12.41 -6.40
C LEU A 33 -6.45 -13.67 -7.24
N LYS A 34 -5.18 -13.93 -7.69
CA LYS A 34 -4.88 -15.02 -8.61
C LYS A 34 -3.53 -15.67 -8.33
N ASN A 35 -3.51 -16.99 -8.23
CA ASN A 35 -2.26 -17.80 -8.16
C ASN A 35 -1.25 -17.32 -7.12
N LEU A 36 -1.69 -16.79 -5.98
CA LEU A 36 -0.84 -16.22 -4.94
C LEU A 36 0.03 -17.31 -4.29
N PRO A 37 1.26 -16.97 -3.90
CA PRO A 37 2.10 -17.87 -3.12
C PRO A 37 1.52 -18.02 -1.70
N PRO A 38 1.62 -19.22 -1.09
CA PRO A 38 1.08 -19.46 0.25
C PRO A 38 1.71 -18.58 1.32
N GLN A 39 2.90 -18.07 1.07
CA GLN A 39 3.59 -17.14 1.96
C GLN A 39 2.95 -15.74 2.00
N TRP A 40 2.14 -15.36 0.97
CA TRP A 40 1.55 -14.03 0.86
C TRP A 40 0.16 -14.06 0.21
N PRO A 41 -0.84 -14.71 0.86
CA PRO A 41 -2.11 -15.05 0.23
C PRO A 41 -3.19 -13.97 0.31
N PHE A 42 -2.97 -12.90 1.10
CA PHE A 42 -4.04 -11.95 1.40
C PHE A 42 -3.77 -10.56 0.83
N ALA A 43 -4.84 -9.94 0.34
CA ALA A 43 -4.88 -8.53 -0.02
C ALA A 43 -6.24 -7.93 0.34
N ILE A 44 -6.23 -6.74 0.90
CA ILE A 44 -7.40 -5.91 1.13
C ILE A 44 -7.11 -4.50 0.64
N ALA A 45 -8.14 -3.79 0.19
CA ALA A 45 -7.96 -2.45 -0.36
C ALA A 45 -9.18 -1.57 -0.13
N PHE A 46 -8.97 -0.26 -0.18
CA PHE A 46 -10.04 0.73 -0.24
C PHE A 46 -9.67 1.90 -1.17
N ILE A 47 -10.63 2.71 -1.50
CA ILE A 47 -10.46 3.94 -2.27
C ILE A 47 -10.81 5.13 -1.38
N ALA A 48 -9.90 6.09 -1.29
CA ALA A 48 -10.14 7.39 -0.68
C ALA A 48 -10.30 8.44 -1.78
N LYS A 49 -11.31 9.29 -1.66
CA LYS A 49 -11.63 10.33 -2.63
C LYS A 49 -11.67 11.71 -2.00
N GLY A 50 -11.43 12.73 -2.83
CA GLY A 50 -11.59 14.11 -2.40
C GLY A 50 -10.49 14.58 -1.45
N LEU A 51 -9.28 14.02 -1.60
CA LEU A 51 -8.13 14.42 -0.80
C LEU A 51 -7.63 15.81 -1.23
N ASN A 52 -7.17 16.58 -0.24
CA ASN A 52 -6.50 17.86 -0.45
C ASN A 52 -5.09 17.76 0.13
N LEU A 53 -4.17 17.22 -0.68
CA LEU A 53 -2.80 16.94 -0.28
C LEU A 53 -1.89 18.12 -0.60
N ASP A 54 -1.25 18.66 0.43
CA ASP A 54 -0.07 19.52 0.31
C ASP A 54 1.21 18.69 0.53
N ALA A 55 2.37 19.34 0.44
CA ALA A 55 3.66 18.66 0.60
C ALA A 55 3.86 18.06 2.00
N GLU A 56 3.27 18.65 3.04
CA GLU A 56 3.32 18.14 4.41
C GLU A 56 2.49 16.87 4.56
N LYS A 57 1.24 16.89 4.09
CA LYS A 57 0.35 15.74 4.12
C LYS A 57 0.87 14.56 3.29
N VAL A 58 1.49 14.83 2.12
CA VAL A 58 2.15 13.77 1.34
C VAL A 58 3.28 13.11 2.15
N ARG A 59 4.13 13.91 2.82
CA ARG A 59 5.17 13.37 3.71
C ARG A 59 4.58 12.57 4.85
N ASP A 60 3.53 13.07 5.49
CA ASP A 60 2.86 12.41 6.60
C ASP A 60 2.26 11.06 6.20
N LEU A 61 1.65 10.98 5.01
CA LEU A 61 1.13 9.72 4.46
C LEU A 61 2.25 8.69 4.23
N ILE A 62 3.37 9.12 3.65
CA ILE A 62 4.54 8.25 3.42
C ILE A 62 5.12 7.80 4.76
N GLN A 63 5.28 8.72 5.73
CA GLN A 63 5.78 8.38 7.06
C GLN A 63 4.84 7.43 7.81
N LEU A 64 3.53 7.63 7.71
CA LEU A 64 2.53 6.74 8.31
C LEU A 64 2.64 5.33 7.71
N GLN A 65 2.73 5.23 6.38
CA GLN A 65 2.93 3.97 5.67
C GLN A 65 4.20 3.26 6.17
N GLU A 66 5.32 3.97 6.25
CA GLU A 66 6.59 3.41 6.74
C GLU A 66 6.52 3.00 8.21
N LYS A 67 5.96 3.83 9.09
CA LYS A 67 5.78 3.51 10.51
C LYS A 67 4.96 2.24 10.71
N ILE A 68 3.83 2.09 10.02
CA ILE A 68 3.01 0.87 10.09
C ILE A 68 3.80 -0.32 9.56
N GLY A 69 4.55 -0.15 8.46
CA GLY A 69 5.39 -1.19 7.86
C GLY A 69 6.47 -1.72 8.82
N VAL A 70 7.14 -0.81 9.52
CA VAL A 70 8.21 -1.17 10.47
C VAL A 70 7.65 -1.75 11.76
N THR A 71 6.60 -1.14 12.31
CA THR A 71 6.05 -1.52 13.63
C THR A 71 5.05 -2.68 13.52
N MET A 72 3.82 -2.38 13.15
CA MET A 72 2.72 -3.35 13.15
C MET A 72 2.93 -4.49 12.16
N LEU A 73 3.49 -4.18 11.00
CA LEU A 73 3.79 -5.17 9.96
C LEU A 73 5.21 -5.79 10.11
N ARG A 74 5.90 -5.50 11.23
CA ARG A 74 7.18 -6.11 11.64
C ARG A 74 8.26 -6.06 10.56
N ASN A 75 8.64 -4.86 10.14
CA ASN A 75 9.56 -4.66 9.01
C ASN A 75 9.09 -5.40 7.76
N ARG A 76 7.82 -5.24 7.42
CA ARG A 76 7.14 -5.86 6.28
C ARG A 76 7.05 -7.40 6.30
N LYS A 77 7.46 -8.07 7.38
CA LYS A 77 7.34 -9.54 7.50
C LYS A 77 5.90 -10.03 7.56
N LYS A 78 4.97 -9.20 8.01
CA LYS A 78 3.54 -9.54 8.15
C LYS A 78 2.67 -8.94 7.06
N GLY A 79 3.13 -7.88 6.41
CA GLY A 79 2.38 -7.19 5.38
C GLY A 79 3.12 -5.98 4.83
N GLY A 80 2.58 -5.42 3.76
CA GLY A 80 3.02 -4.16 3.15
C GLY A 80 1.80 -3.33 2.75
N ILE A 81 1.96 -2.01 2.70
CA ILE A 81 0.93 -1.06 2.27
C ILE A 81 1.41 -0.39 0.99
N GLY A 82 0.57 -0.34 -0.05
CA GLY A 82 0.81 0.40 -1.27
C GLY A 82 -0.19 1.55 -1.43
N LEU A 83 0.28 2.66 -1.98
CA LEU A 83 -0.49 3.86 -2.29
C LEU A 83 -0.37 4.16 -3.77
N TYR A 84 -1.51 4.39 -4.42
CA TYR A 84 -1.55 4.66 -5.87
C TYR A 84 -2.53 5.79 -6.18
N PRO A 85 -2.11 6.81 -6.95
CA PRO A 85 -3.06 7.78 -7.50
C PRO A 85 -4.12 7.05 -8.33
N LEU A 86 -5.40 7.21 -7.95
CA LEU A 86 -6.51 6.50 -8.59
C LEU A 86 -6.63 6.84 -10.08
N GLU A 87 -6.22 8.04 -10.43
CA GLU A 87 -6.25 8.58 -11.79
C GLU A 87 -5.25 7.90 -12.74
N LYS A 88 -4.20 7.26 -12.16
CA LYS A 88 -3.12 6.60 -12.93
C LYS A 88 -3.37 5.11 -13.17
N ILE A 89 -4.40 4.51 -12.56
CA ILE A 89 -4.66 3.06 -12.60
C ILE A 89 -6.01 2.72 -13.21
N HIS A 90 -6.12 1.55 -13.80
CA HIS A 90 -7.32 1.08 -14.51
C HIS A 90 -7.84 -0.21 -13.90
N PHE A 91 -9.11 -0.22 -13.49
CA PHE A 91 -9.76 -1.42 -12.94
C PHE A 91 -10.30 -2.36 -14.03
N PRO A 92 -10.39 -3.68 -13.76
CA PRO A 92 -10.06 -4.36 -12.49
C PRO A 92 -8.55 -4.38 -12.19
N ILE A 93 -8.22 -4.34 -10.91
CA ILE A 93 -6.85 -4.55 -10.43
C ILE A 93 -6.67 -6.02 -10.12
N THR A 94 -5.54 -6.60 -10.52
CA THR A 94 -5.20 -7.99 -10.22
C THR A 94 -3.99 -8.04 -9.29
N PHE A 95 -4.12 -8.79 -8.20
CA PHE A 95 -3.02 -9.19 -7.32
C PHE A 95 -2.69 -10.65 -7.60
N GLU A 96 -1.51 -10.92 -8.12
CA GLU A 96 -1.15 -12.26 -8.58
C GLU A 96 0.28 -12.69 -8.20
N GLY A 97 0.47 -14.01 -8.12
CA GLY A 97 1.78 -14.64 -8.06
C GLY A 97 2.30 -14.93 -9.45
N LYS A 98 3.47 -14.35 -9.81
CA LYS A 98 4.10 -14.45 -11.12
C LYS A 98 5.52 -15.01 -11.02
N ASN A 99 5.98 -15.68 -12.08
CA ASN A 99 7.37 -16.13 -12.15
C ASN A 99 8.30 -14.90 -12.11
N PRO A 100 9.33 -14.86 -11.25
CA PRO A 100 10.26 -13.73 -11.15
C PRO A 100 10.90 -13.30 -12.47
N LYS A 101 11.11 -14.25 -13.38
CA LYS A 101 11.70 -13.99 -14.72
C LYS A 101 10.78 -13.16 -15.62
N ASP A 102 9.46 -13.19 -15.37
CA ASP A 102 8.45 -12.50 -16.16
C ASP A 102 8.08 -11.12 -15.59
N ILE A 103 8.77 -10.69 -14.53
CA ILE A 103 8.53 -9.42 -13.86
C ILE A 103 9.61 -8.41 -14.25
N LYS A 104 9.18 -7.32 -14.88
CA LYS A 104 10.03 -6.18 -15.20
C LYS A 104 9.20 -4.91 -15.19
N PHE A 105 9.65 -3.88 -14.50
CA PHE A 105 9.01 -2.57 -14.45
C PHE A 105 10.00 -1.52 -13.94
N GLN A 106 9.64 -0.26 -14.04
CA GLN A 106 10.40 0.85 -13.47
C GLN A 106 10.03 1.00 -12.00
N PRO A 107 10.93 0.64 -11.05
CA PRO A 107 10.64 0.79 -9.62
C PRO A 107 10.68 2.27 -9.21
N LEU A 108 9.96 2.59 -8.14
CA LEU A 108 9.88 3.94 -7.60
C LEU A 108 11.28 4.52 -7.33
N ASP A 109 11.45 5.80 -7.66
CA ASP A 109 12.70 6.55 -7.55
C ASP A 109 13.87 5.99 -8.40
N HIS A 110 13.54 5.29 -9.48
CA HIS A 110 14.51 4.79 -10.45
C HIS A 110 14.10 5.20 -11.87
N ASN A 111 15.08 5.44 -12.74
CA ASN A 111 14.88 5.96 -14.11
C ASN A 111 14.91 4.89 -15.22
N LYS A 112 15.05 3.61 -14.87
CA LYS A 112 15.13 2.50 -15.83
C LYS A 112 14.19 1.37 -15.43
N ILE A 113 13.75 0.61 -16.43
CA ILE A 113 13.05 -0.66 -16.21
C ILE A 113 14.06 -1.69 -15.72
N LEU A 114 13.74 -2.34 -14.59
CA LEU A 114 14.53 -3.41 -14.00
C LEU A 114 13.73 -4.71 -13.97
N THR A 115 14.43 -5.83 -14.07
CA THR A 115 13.86 -7.15 -13.77
C THR A 115 13.67 -7.33 -12.26
N ALA A 116 12.81 -8.25 -11.84
CA ALA A 116 12.63 -8.54 -10.40
C ALA A 116 13.97 -8.85 -9.70
N LYS A 117 14.86 -9.60 -10.37
CA LYS A 117 16.19 -9.91 -9.85
C LYS A 117 17.01 -8.65 -9.62
N GLN A 118 17.12 -7.78 -10.62
CA GLN A 118 17.83 -6.50 -10.50
C GLN A 118 17.23 -5.60 -9.43
N ILE A 119 15.89 -5.58 -9.28
CA ILE A 119 15.25 -4.83 -8.20
C ILE A 119 15.72 -5.32 -6.84
N LEU A 120 15.79 -6.64 -6.63
CA LEU A 120 16.23 -7.21 -5.35
C LEU A 120 17.74 -6.99 -5.09
N GLU A 121 18.58 -7.05 -6.13
CA GLU A 121 20.03 -6.93 -6.01
C GLU A 121 20.53 -5.48 -6.01
N ASP A 122 19.94 -4.59 -6.80
CA ASP A 122 20.49 -3.27 -7.09
C ASP A 122 19.72 -2.14 -6.41
N HIS A 123 18.37 -2.26 -6.32
CA HIS A 123 17.54 -1.20 -5.76
C HIS A 123 17.63 -1.16 -4.22
N LYS A 124 17.66 0.05 -3.62
CA LYS A 124 17.73 0.24 -2.15
C LYS A 124 16.70 -0.59 -1.39
N LYS A 125 15.43 -0.54 -1.79
CA LYS A 125 14.35 -1.30 -1.13
C LYS A 125 14.45 -2.81 -1.42
N GLY A 126 15.01 -3.21 -2.55
CA GLY A 126 15.31 -4.61 -2.85
C GLY A 126 16.37 -5.17 -1.90
N LYS A 127 17.48 -4.45 -1.70
CA LYS A 127 18.53 -4.82 -0.74
C LYS A 127 18.01 -4.89 0.70
N GLU A 128 17.12 -3.95 1.07
CA GLU A 128 16.55 -3.87 2.42
C GLU A 128 15.56 -5.02 2.71
N TYR A 129 14.67 -5.32 1.76
CA TYR A 129 13.54 -6.24 1.98
C TYR A 129 13.58 -7.52 1.12
N GLY A 130 14.52 -7.67 0.21
CA GLY A 130 14.59 -8.81 -0.72
C GLY A 130 14.66 -10.17 -0.01
N HIS A 131 15.27 -10.20 1.18
CA HIS A 131 15.35 -11.39 2.01
C HIS A 131 13.97 -11.97 2.39
N LEU A 132 12.88 -11.15 2.33
CA LEU A 132 11.52 -11.61 2.61
C LEU A 132 10.97 -12.53 1.53
N MET A 133 11.52 -12.45 0.31
CA MET A 133 11.06 -13.22 -0.86
C MET A 133 12.07 -14.29 -1.31
N GLN A 134 13.17 -14.48 -0.59
CA GLN A 134 14.29 -15.32 -1.00
C GLN A 134 13.89 -16.74 -1.41
N ASP A 135 12.93 -17.34 -0.66
CA ASP A 135 12.49 -18.71 -0.86
C ASP A 135 11.19 -18.82 -1.66
N TRP A 136 10.71 -17.71 -2.25
CA TRP A 136 9.46 -17.74 -2.96
C TRP A 136 9.64 -18.20 -4.41
N LYS A 137 8.86 -19.20 -4.81
CA LYS A 137 8.82 -19.67 -6.20
C LYS A 137 8.11 -18.69 -7.14
N LYS A 138 7.17 -17.90 -6.61
CA LYS A 138 6.44 -16.86 -7.33
C LYS A 138 6.52 -15.57 -6.53
N TYR A 139 6.76 -14.46 -7.19
CA TYR A 139 6.70 -13.14 -6.59
C TYR A 139 5.32 -12.54 -6.81
N THR A 140 4.84 -11.84 -5.81
CA THR A 140 3.56 -11.13 -5.88
C THR A 140 3.70 -9.83 -6.63
N ILE A 141 2.75 -9.54 -7.51
CA ILE A 141 2.63 -8.26 -8.20
C ILE A 141 1.20 -7.76 -8.20
N PHE A 142 1.04 -6.45 -8.25
CA PHE A 142 -0.19 -5.82 -8.67
C PHE A 142 -0.10 -5.42 -10.13
N THR A 143 -1.17 -5.69 -10.90
CA THR A 143 -1.33 -5.21 -12.26
C THR A 143 -2.69 -4.56 -12.44
N ASP A 144 -2.76 -3.53 -13.24
CA ASP A 144 -4.01 -2.90 -13.64
C ASP A 144 -4.62 -3.58 -14.89
N ALA A 145 -5.80 -3.13 -15.33
CA ALA A 145 -6.48 -3.66 -16.51
C ALA A 145 -5.68 -3.46 -17.82
N LYS A 146 -4.78 -2.50 -17.89
CA LYS A 146 -3.87 -2.29 -19.02
C LYS A 146 -2.59 -3.13 -18.95
N LYS A 147 -2.49 -4.01 -17.95
CA LYS A 147 -1.31 -4.85 -17.68
C LYS A 147 -0.09 -4.07 -17.20
N GLU A 148 -0.26 -2.81 -16.78
CA GLU A 148 0.81 -2.07 -16.13
C GLU A 148 1.11 -2.67 -14.76
N ILE A 149 2.38 -2.94 -14.46
CA ILE A 149 2.78 -3.42 -13.14
C ILE A 149 2.79 -2.23 -12.18
N MET A 150 1.95 -2.30 -11.16
CA MET A 150 1.78 -1.25 -10.17
C MET A 150 2.81 -1.37 -9.03
N SER A 151 3.16 -2.60 -8.66
CA SER A 151 4.12 -2.89 -7.58
C SER A 151 4.52 -4.36 -7.55
N MET A 152 5.57 -4.62 -6.77
CA MET A 152 6.02 -5.96 -6.35
C MET A 152 6.04 -6.01 -4.80
N PRO A 153 4.87 -6.24 -4.15
CA PRO A 153 4.79 -6.35 -2.69
C PRO A 153 5.61 -7.55 -2.16
N PRO A 154 6.23 -7.43 -0.98
CA PRO A 154 6.27 -6.27 -0.09
C PRO A 154 7.42 -5.30 -0.39
N ILE A 155 8.02 -5.34 -1.57
CA ILE A 155 9.29 -4.66 -1.88
C ILE A 155 9.09 -3.19 -2.28
N ILE A 156 8.43 -2.93 -3.45
CA ILE A 156 8.43 -1.60 -4.05
C ILE A 156 7.26 -1.37 -5.02
N ASN A 157 6.80 -0.12 -5.09
CA ASN A 157 5.85 0.35 -6.11
C ASN A 157 6.57 0.70 -7.43
N SER A 158 5.81 0.78 -8.51
CA SER A 158 6.23 1.35 -9.78
C SER A 158 6.32 2.89 -9.69
N ASP A 159 7.30 3.47 -10.34
CA ASP A 159 7.41 4.93 -10.48
C ASP A 159 6.29 5.52 -11.35
N ILE A 160 5.82 4.76 -12.34
CA ILE A 160 4.80 5.21 -13.30
C ILE A 160 3.46 5.44 -12.63
N VAL A 161 2.97 4.48 -11.84
CA VAL A 161 1.62 4.51 -11.28
C VAL A 161 1.58 4.52 -9.75
N GLY A 162 2.71 4.29 -9.07
CA GLY A 162 2.80 4.19 -7.62
C GLY A 162 3.37 5.41 -6.90
N LYS A 163 3.60 6.51 -7.62
CA LYS A 163 4.12 7.76 -7.05
C LYS A 163 2.99 8.73 -6.75
N ILE A 164 2.82 9.08 -5.48
CA ILE A 164 1.88 10.10 -5.00
C ILE A 164 2.56 11.46 -4.89
N ASP A 165 1.79 12.52 -5.10
CA ASP A 165 2.23 13.91 -5.01
C ASP A 165 1.08 14.85 -4.59
N THR A 166 1.35 16.16 -4.56
CA THR A 166 0.37 17.18 -4.18
C THR A 166 -0.80 17.33 -5.17
N THR A 167 -0.71 16.77 -6.35
CA THR A 167 -1.79 16.80 -7.35
C THR A 167 -2.75 15.63 -7.19
N THR A 168 -2.40 14.63 -6.38
CA THR A 168 -3.21 13.43 -6.13
C THR A 168 -4.47 13.78 -5.35
N LYS A 169 -5.64 13.55 -5.95
CA LYS A 169 -6.94 13.83 -5.33
C LYS A 169 -7.65 12.58 -4.84
N ASN A 170 -7.36 11.44 -5.44
CA ASN A 170 -7.97 10.18 -5.06
C ASN A 170 -6.89 9.10 -4.99
N LEU A 171 -7.01 8.21 -4.01
CA LEU A 171 -6.05 7.13 -3.77
C LEU A 171 -6.74 5.77 -3.81
N PHE A 172 -6.11 4.82 -4.48
CA PHE A 172 -6.28 3.40 -4.20
C PHE A 172 -5.20 3.00 -3.19
N ILE A 173 -5.64 2.46 -2.07
CA ILE A 173 -4.76 2.01 -0.97
C ILE A 173 -4.97 0.52 -0.78
N GLU A 174 -3.89 -0.25 -0.78
CA GLU A 174 -3.92 -1.69 -0.50
C GLU A 174 -3.03 -2.05 0.68
N CYS A 175 -3.38 -3.16 1.32
CA CYS A 175 -2.52 -3.83 2.27
C CYS A 175 -2.51 -5.32 1.96
N THR A 176 -1.31 -5.86 1.72
CA THR A 176 -1.10 -7.28 1.45
C THR A 176 -0.30 -7.94 2.56
N GLY A 177 -0.41 -9.25 2.70
CA GLY A 177 0.37 -9.96 3.71
C GLY A 177 0.03 -11.42 3.91
N ASN A 178 0.61 -11.99 4.97
CA ASN A 178 0.45 -13.39 5.34
C ASN A 178 -0.53 -13.63 6.50
N ASP A 179 -1.08 -12.59 7.09
CA ASP A 179 -2.03 -12.65 8.20
C ASP A 179 -3.16 -11.63 8.00
N LEU A 180 -4.35 -12.14 7.65
CA LEU A 180 -5.50 -11.29 7.32
C LEU A 180 -5.89 -10.36 8.48
N LYS A 181 -5.84 -10.84 9.71
CA LYS A 181 -6.18 -10.04 10.90
C LYS A 181 -5.24 -8.86 11.07
N THR A 182 -3.95 -9.08 10.87
CA THR A 182 -2.92 -8.03 10.96
C THR A 182 -3.09 -6.99 9.86
N ILE A 183 -3.24 -7.41 8.59
CA ILE A 183 -3.39 -6.45 7.48
C ILE A 183 -4.70 -5.67 7.57
N THR A 184 -5.80 -6.30 8.06
CA THR A 184 -7.07 -5.60 8.30
C THR A 184 -6.91 -4.49 9.34
N LYS A 185 -6.22 -4.76 10.45
CA LYS A 185 -5.95 -3.72 11.44
C LYS A 185 -5.07 -2.62 10.88
N ALA A 186 -4.01 -2.97 10.14
CA ALA A 186 -3.08 -2.00 9.55
C ALA A 186 -3.80 -1.05 8.59
N ILE A 187 -4.62 -1.58 7.69
CA ILE A 187 -5.33 -0.75 6.71
C ILE A 187 -6.41 0.13 7.36
N ASN A 188 -7.07 -0.36 8.42
CA ASN A 188 -8.04 0.43 9.17
C ASN A 188 -7.38 1.60 9.92
N ILE A 189 -6.21 1.38 10.51
CA ILE A 189 -5.42 2.46 11.11
C ILE A 189 -5.06 3.50 10.05
N PHE A 190 -4.61 3.06 8.88
CA PHE A 190 -4.27 3.93 7.77
C PHE A 190 -5.50 4.73 7.30
N ALA A 191 -6.63 4.06 7.07
CA ALA A 191 -7.88 4.70 6.63
C ALA A 191 -8.38 5.74 7.61
N SER A 192 -8.35 5.43 8.93
CA SER A 192 -8.79 6.37 9.96
C SER A 192 -7.87 7.59 10.08
N SER A 193 -6.56 7.40 9.88
CA SER A 193 -5.60 8.50 9.89
C SER A 193 -5.74 9.40 8.66
N LEU A 194 -5.96 8.79 7.48
CA LEU A 194 -6.22 9.53 6.25
C LEU A 194 -7.50 10.37 6.31
N ALA A 195 -8.54 9.85 6.97
CA ALA A 195 -9.80 10.58 7.14
C ALA A 195 -9.72 11.76 8.13
N ASP A 196 -8.62 11.90 8.85
CA ASP A 196 -8.35 13.02 9.75
C ASP A 196 -7.51 14.14 9.09
N MET A 197 -6.98 13.90 7.88
CA MET A 197 -6.20 14.85 7.07
C MET A 197 -7.08 15.72 6.17
#